data_667419f67b5dd621b4ed6792347be4e3
#
_entry.id   667419f67b5dd621b4ed6792347be4e3
#
_cell.length_a   1.000
_cell.length_b   1.000
_cell.length_c   1.000
_cell.angle_alpha   90.00
_cell.angle_beta   90.00
_cell.angle_gamma   90.00
#
_symmetry.space_group_name_H-M   'P 1'
#
loop_
_entity.id
_entity.type
_entity.pdbx_description
1 polymer ?
#
loop_
_entity_poly.entity_id
_entity_poly.type
_entity_poly.pdbx_seq_one_letter_code
_entity_poly.pdbx_strand_id
1 'polypeptide(L)'
;KRFMMDAQLLRCRAAIHVEDKDDIVFWSNIFKHFRPNDRFHFIAGSRNERGHETRGVTQCLKYVKYLNPKFFICIDSDYRYLLQEQGIDVKHYIFQTYTYSFENHHCYDKGLNELCYRITALPNNVFDFHQFLKEYSNIVYKLFLWHLYFLVADPKRFSIADFNELISFQWQRRPDIRQNGRHELNKLKGRIEQKLAQLRKNYPKANLSILEEKYQKMGLTPDTTYLFIRGHNIYDMVYMLNREVCKKVLRIAKDSYSGSQQPPHINLFGYRNSIDDQLKKNLHFGAYPAIRKIEEDIHLLF
;
A
#
# COMPACT_ATOMS: atom_id res chain seq x y z
N LYS A 1 30.23 -8.05 3.02
CA LYS A 1 31.03 -8.11 4.28
C LYS A 1 30.77 -6.90 5.17
N ARG A 2 30.89 -5.65 4.67
CA ARG A 2 30.73 -4.43 5.50
C ARG A 2 29.43 -4.43 6.32
N PHE A 3 28.29 -4.59 5.70
CA PHE A 3 26.97 -4.55 6.38
C PHE A 3 26.83 -5.59 7.49
N MET A 4 27.37 -6.80 7.30
CA MET A 4 27.36 -7.82 8.34
C MET A 4 28.31 -7.46 9.51
N MET A 5 29.46 -6.82 9.21
CA MET A 5 30.37 -6.33 10.26
C MET A 5 29.70 -5.20 11.05
N ASP A 6 29.05 -4.25 10.38
CA ASP A 6 28.32 -3.17 11.05
C ASP A 6 27.21 -3.73 11.95
N ALA A 7 26.42 -4.71 11.46
CA ALA A 7 25.40 -5.38 12.27
C ALA A 7 26.00 -6.09 13.49
N GLN A 8 27.16 -6.76 13.34
CA GLN A 8 27.84 -7.44 14.42
C GLN A 8 28.36 -6.45 15.48
N LEU A 9 28.97 -5.34 15.06
CA LEU A 9 29.44 -4.28 15.95
C LEU A 9 28.27 -3.67 16.75
N LEU A 10 27.11 -3.51 16.12
CA LEU A 10 25.89 -3.02 16.75
C LEU A 10 25.13 -4.08 17.56
N ARG A 11 25.67 -5.30 17.67
CA ARG A 11 25.02 -6.46 18.33
C ARG A 11 23.64 -6.75 17.76
N CYS A 12 23.49 -6.60 16.44
CA CYS A 12 22.30 -6.97 15.71
C CYS A 12 22.37 -8.41 15.20
N ARG A 13 21.23 -9.09 15.13
CA ARG A 13 21.12 -10.46 14.63
C ARG A 13 21.50 -10.56 13.14
N ALA A 14 21.07 -9.57 12.37
CA ALA A 14 21.34 -9.49 10.94
C ALA A 14 21.33 -8.04 10.44
N ALA A 15 21.93 -7.83 9.26
CA ALA A 15 21.76 -6.63 8.46
C ALA A 15 20.61 -6.85 7.45
N ILE A 16 19.73 -5.88 7.30
CA ILE A 16 18.60 -5.90 6.38
C ILE A 16 18.74 -4.72 5.41
N HIS A 17 18.84 -5.01 4.13
CA HIS A 17 18.86 -3.96 3.12
C HIS A 17 17.44 -3.75 2.58
N VAL A 18 16.97 -2.51 2.56
CA VAL A 18 15.66 -2.08 2.04
C VAL A 18 15.83 -1.13 0.85
N GLU A 19 14.77 -0.88 0.11
CA GLU A 19 14.82 -0.07 -1.11
C GLU A 19 15.09 1.40 -0.84
N ASP A 20 14.37 2.00 0.14
CA ASP A 20 14.52 3.40 0.54
C ASP A 20 14.40 3.55 2.07
N LYS A 21 14.63 4.77 2.55
CA LYS A 21 14.56 5.12 3.98
C LYS A 21 13.14 4.97 4.54
N ASP A 22 12.13 5.22 3.73
CA ASP A 22 10.73 5.10 4.14
C ASP A 22 10.33 3.65 4.45
N ASP A 23 10.93 2.67 3.74
CA ASP A 23 10.74 1.23 4.02
C ASP A 23 11.25 0.81 5.40
N ILE A 24 12.26 1.51 5.94
CA ILE A 24 12.84 1.17 7.25
C ILE A 24 11.77 1.18 8.34
N VAL A 25 10.89 2.17 8.33
CA VAL A 25 9.85 2.30 9.36
C VAL A 25 8.88 1.12 9.30
N PHE A 26 8.43 0.76 8.11
CA PHE A 26 7.54 -0.37 7.91
C PHE A 26 8.20 -1.68 8.37
N TRP A 27 9.34 -2.04 7.78
CA TRP A 27 10.02 -3.30 8.07
C TRP A 27 10.51 -3.41 9.51
N SER A 28 10.98 -2.30 10.11
CA SER A 28 11.38 -2.31 11.52
C SER A 28 10.20 -2.59 12.45
N ASN A 29 9.01 -2.07 12.16
CA ASN A 29 7.79 -2.37 12.92
C ASN A 29 7.39 -3.85 12.76
N ILE A 30 7.48 -4.41 11.55
CA ILE A 30 7.21 -5.82 11.27
C ILE A 30 8.15 -6.71 12.10
N PHE A 31 9.47 -6.52 11.96
CA PHE A 31 10.44 -7.33 12.70
C PHE A 31 10.37 -7.14 14.21
N LYS A 32 10.12 -5.92 14.69
CA LYS A 32 9.93 -5.65 16.12
C LYS A 32 8.69 -6.37 16.68
N HIS A 33 7.62 -6.49 15.89
CA HIS A 33 6.40 -7.18 16.32
C HIS A 33 6.61 -8.70 16.42
N PHE A 34 7.16 -9.33 15.37
CA PHE A 34 7.32 -10.78 15.31
C PHE A 34 8.60 -11.30 15.97
N ARG A 35 9.60 -10.46 16.14
CA ARG A 35 10.91 -10.78 16.75
C ARG A 35 11.32 -9.74 17.80
N PRO A 36 10.53 -9.53 18.87
CA PRO A 36 10.71 -8.42 19.82
C PRO A 36 12.05 -8.45 20.57
N ASN A 37 12.66 -9.64 20.70
CA ASN A 37 13.93 -9.84 21.39
C ASN A 37 15.16 -9.73 20.46
N ASP A 38 14.94 -9.67 19.15
CA ASP A 38 16.02 -9.56 18.17
C ASP A 38 16.20 -8.09 17.74
N ARG A 39 17.45 -7.72 17.48
CA ARG A 39 17.82 -6.43 16.92
C ARG A 39 18.29 -6.62 15.50
N PHE A 40 17.88 -5.74 14.62
CA PHE A 40 18.24 -5.75 13.21
C PHE A 40 18.85 -4.42 12.79
N HIS A 41 19.84 -4.46 11.91
CA HIS A 41 20.47 -3.28 11.35
C HIS A 41 19.92 -3.01 9.96
N PHE A 42 19.06 -1.99 9.85
CA PHE A 42 18.44 -1.61 8.57
C PHE A 42 19.34 -0.66 7.79
N ILE A 43 19.45 -0.92 6.49
CA ILE A 43 20.28 -0.17 5.55
C ILE A 43 19.41 0.17 4.36
N ALA A 44 19.24 1.47 4.07
CA ALA A 44 18.51 1.95 2.91
C ALA A 44 19.46 2.58 1.91
N GLY A 45 19.28 2.20 0.65
CA GLY A 45 20.09 2.72 -0.44
C GLY A 45 21.56 2.32 -0.33
N SER A 46 22.33 2.65 -1.35
CA SER A 46 23.80 2.58 -1.34
C SER A 46 24.32 3.70 -2.24
N ARG A 47 25.60 4.03 -2.09
CA ARG A 47 26.26 4.98 -3.00
C ARG A 47 26.94 4.21 -4.13
N ASN A 48 26.76 4.69 -5.34
CA ASN A 48 27.55 4.19 -6.47
C ASN A 48 29.02 4.69 -6.38
N GLU A 49 29.87 4.23 -7.29
CA GLU A 49 31.28 4.62 -7.34
C GLU A 49 31.50 6.13 -7.50
N ARG A 50 30.50 6.86 -8.00
CA ARG A 50 30.51 8.33 -8.14
C ARG A 50 29.89 9.06 -6.93
N GLY A 51 29.54 8.33 -5.85
CA GLY A 51 28.96 8.90 -4.62
C GLY A 51 27.48 9.25 -4.69
N HIS A 52 26.79 9.01 -5.81
CA HIS A 52 25.35 9.21 -5.93
C HIS A 52 24.57 8.13 -5.17
N GLU A 53 23.55 8.52 -4.44
CA GLU A 53 22.64 7.56 -3.80
C GLU A 53 21.91 6.74 -4.87
N THR A 54 21.90 5.42 -4.69
CA THR A 54 21.16 4.48 -5.52
C THR A 54 20.05 3.86 -4.68
N ARG A 55 18.82 3.82 -5.22
CA ARG A 55 17.61 3.39 -4.53
C ARG A 55 16.85 2.38 -5.37
N GLY A 56 15.85 1.77 -4.73
CA GLY A 56 14.89 0.89 -5.38
C GLY A 56 15.35 -0.55 -5.50
N VAL A 57 14.41 -1.40 -5.91
CA VAL A 57 14.57 -2.85 -6.00
C VAL A 57 15.79 -3.30 -6.78
N THR A 58 16.10 -2.65 -7.90
CA THR A 58 17.29 -3.00 -8.73
C THR A 58 18.58 -2.92 -7.92
N GLN A 59 18.68 -1.99 -6.97
CA GLN A 59 19.83 -1.88 -6.09
C GLN A 59 19.86 -3.03 -5.07
N CYS A 60 18.72 -3.37 -4.48
CA CYS A 60 18.60 -4.50 -3.54
C CYS A 60 18.99 -5.82 -4.23
N LEU A 61 18.50 -6.06 -5.43
CA LEU A 61 18.75 -7.30 -6.16
C LEU A 61 20.21 -7.50 -6.60
N LYS A 62 21.05 -6.46 -6.61
CA LYS A 62 22.51 -6.61 -6.84
C LYS A 62 23.18 -7.43 -5.74
N TYR A 63 22.58 -7.53 -4.56
CA TYR A 63 23.12 -8.28 -3.43
C TYR A 63 22.74 -9.76 -3.41
N VAL A 64 21.86 -10.24 -4.31
CA VAL A 64 21.29 -11.60 -4.28
C VAL A 64 22.35 -12.68 -4.06
N LYS A 65 23.49 -12.63 -4.77
CA LYS A 65 24.59 -13.61 -4.61
C LYS A 65 25.32 -13.59 -3.26
N TYR A 66 25.03 -12.61 -2.40
CA TYR A 66 25.67 -12.45 -1.09
C TYR A 66 24.69 -12.65 0.06
N LEU A 67 23.42 -12.88 -0.23
CA LEU A 67 22.38 -13.03 0.77
C LEU A 67 22.59 -14.32 1.58
N ASN A 68 22.25 -14.23 2.85
CA ASN A 68 22.36 -15.32 3.82
C ASN A 68 21.57 -14.95 5.08
N PRO A 69 21.41 -15.83 6.10
CA PRO A 69 20.63 -15.52 7.30
C PRO A 69 21.09 -14.31 8.11
N LYS A 70 22.33 -13.83 7.90
CA LYS A 70 22.87 -12.63 8.56
C LYS A 70 22.86 -11.37 7.68
N PHE A 71 22.49 -11.53 6.41
CA PHE A 71 22.33 -10.42 5.47
C PHE A 71 21.28 -10.77 4.44
N PHE A 72 20.15 -10.12 4.50
CA PHE A 72 19.02 -10.35 3.61
C PHE A 72 18.38 -9.03 3.17
N ILE A 73 17.46 -9.09 2.21
CA ILE A 73 16.80 -7.90 1.67
C ILE A 73 15.29 -7.97 1.89
N CYS A 74 14.69 -6.80 2.06
CA CYS A 74 13.25 -6.63 2.08
C CYS A 74 12.87 -5.64 0.98
N ILE A 75 11.93 -6.03 0.13
CA ILE A 75 11.54 -5.28 -1.06
C ILE A 75 10.02 -5.15 -1.17
N ASP A 76 9.59 -4.18 -1.95
CA ASP A 76 8.22 -4.12 -2.43
C ASP A 76 7.98 -5.23 -3.45
N SER A 77 6.79 -5.84 -3.39
CA SER A 77 6.44 -6.89 -4.35
C SER A 77 6.22 -6.35 -5.75
N ASP A 78 5.77 -5.10 -5.90
CA ASP A 78 5.22 -4.62 -7.15
C ASP A 78 4.24 -5.67 -7.71
N TYR A 79 4.54 -6.24 -8.87
CA TYR A 79 3.77 -7.37 -9.41
C TYR A 79 4.49 -8.73 -9.27
N ARG A 80 5.71 -8.78 -8.67
CA ARG A 80 6.55 -10.00 -8.57
C ARG A 80 5.82 -11.13 -7.87
N TYR A 81 5.11 -10.80 -6.79
CA TYR A 81 4.28 -11.79 -6.08
C TYR A 81 3.20 -12.37 -6.99
N LEU A 82 2.39 -11.54 -7.66
CA LEU A 82 1.33 -12.00 -8.54
C LEU A 82 1.87 -12.75 -9.77
N LEU A 83 2.99 -12.31 -10.31
CA LEU A 83 3.65 -12.97 -11.45
C LEU A 83 4.44 -14.21 -11.06
N GLN A 84 4.62 -14.47 -9.75
CA GLN A 84 5.41 -15.61 -9.23
C GLN A 84 6.83 -15.59 -9.77
N GLU A 85 7.49 -14.42 -9.68
CA GLU A 85 8.87 -14.24 -10.14
C GLU A 85 9.81 -15.19 -9.37
N GLN A 86 10.59 -15.97 -10.13
CA GLN A 86 11.46 -17.00 -9.56
C GLN A 86 12.59 -16.37 -8.73
N GLY A 87 12.88 -16.98 -7.58
CA GLY A 87 13.97 -16.55 -6.71
C GLY A 87 13.63 -15.33 -5.84
N ILE A 88 12.39 -14.82 -5.88
CA ILE A 88 11.90 -13.74 -5.00
C ILE A 88 11.09 -14.38 -3.87
N ASP A 89 11.77 -14.95 -2.91
CA ASP A 89 11.18 -15.61 -1.73
C ASP A 89 12.18 -15.69 -0.57
N VAL A 90 11.70 -16.07 0.60
CA VAL A 90 12.51 -16.18 1.82
C VAL A 90 13.60 -17.27 1.75
N LYS A 91 13.43 -18.30 0.92
CA LYS A 91 14.46 -19.34 0.72
C LYS A 91 15.71 -18.76 0.05
N HIS A 92 15.51 -17.68 -0.70
CA HIS A 92 16.60 -16.90 -1.29
C HIS A 92 16.97 -15.66 -0.44
N TYR A 93 16.49 -15.59 0.81
CA TYR A 93 16.72 -14.48 1.73
C TYR A 93 16.15 -13.14 1.23
N ILE A 94 15.01 -13.19 0.54
CA ILE A 94 14.29 -12.03 0.03
C ILE A 94 12.90 -12.02 0.63
N PHE A 95 12.64 -11.03 1.48
CA PHE A 95 11.31 -10.72 1.98
C PHE A 95 10.62 -9.77 1.03
N GLN A 96 9.31 -9.92 0.90
CA GLN A 96 8.50 -9.04 0.05
C GLN A 96 7.19 -8.65 0.74
N THR A 97 6.57 -7.56 0.30
CA THR A 97 5.36 -7.00 0.93
C THR A 97 4.09 -7.83 0.70
N TYR A 98 4.04 -8.72 -0.29
CA TYR A 98 2.84 -9.50 -0.68
C TYR A 98 1.62 -8.64 -1.10
N THR A 99 1.78 -7.32 -1.11
CA THR A 99 0.92 -6.32 -1.73
C THR A 99 1.72 -5.64 -2.82
N TYR A 100 1.21 -4.58 -3.48
CA TYR A 100 2.06 -3.87 -4.44
C TYR A 100 3.31 -3.30 -3.73
N SER A 101 3.11 -2.55 -2.64
CA SER A 101 4.20 -1.95 -1.85
C SER A 101 3.81 -1.84 -0.38
N PHE A 102 4.70 -1.34 0.46
CA PHE A 102 4.43 -1.17 1.89
C PHE A 102 3.33 -0.15 2.17
N GLU A 103 3.12 0.86 1.33
CA GLU A 103 2.05 1.84 1.50
C GLU A 103 0.65 1.19 1.46
N ASN A 104 0.48 0.10 0.71
CA ASN A 104 -0.79 -0.62 0.69
C ASN A 104 -1.15 -1.21 2.05
N HIS A 105 -0.14 -1.61 2.87
CA HIS A 105 -0.38 -2.06 4.24
C HIS A 105 -0.93 -0.94 5.11
N HIS A 106 -0.44 0.28 4.96
CA HIS A 106 -0.97 1.45 5.68
C HIS A 106 -2.39 1.79 5.25
N CYS A 107 -2.75 1.46 4.00
CA CYS A 107 -4.08 1.67 3.44
C CYS A 107 -5.03 0.48 3.63
N TYR A 108 -4.65 -0.53 4.42
CA TYR A 108 -5.57 -1.61 4.75
C TYR A 108 -6.81 -1.06 5.44
N ASP A 109 -7.99 -1.43 4.93
CA ASP A 109 -9.26 -0.77 5.24
C ASP A 109 -9.67 -0.82 6.72
N LYS A 110 -9.24 -1.86 7.44
CA LYS A 110 -9.42 -1.92 8.89
C LYS A 110 -8.65 -0.80 9.58
N GLY A 111 -9.33 -0.05 10.42
CA GLY A 111 -8.77 1.07 11.16
C GLY A 111 -8.75 2.40 10.39
N LEU A 112 -9.04 2.45 9.08
CA LEU A 112 -9.12 3.71 8.35
C LEU A 112 -10.30 4.59 8.82
N ASN A 113 -11.42 3.98 9.20
CA ASN A 113 -12.57 4.71 9.76
C ASN A 113 -12.23 5.39 11.09
N GLU A 114 -11.24 4.90 11.83
CA GLU A 114 -10.79 5.47 13.09
C GLU A 114 -9.74 6.58 12.93
N LEU A 115 -9.18 6.74 11.73
CA LEU A 115 -8.14 7.75 11.48
C LEU A 115 -8.61 9.16 11.84
N CYS A 116 -9.83 9.51 11.47
CA CYS A 116 -10.40 10.83 11.79
C CYS A 116 -10.40 11.09 13.32
N TYR A 117 -10.76 10.08 14.12
CA TYR A 117 -10.72 10.20 15.58
C TYR A 117 -9.27 10.36 16.08
N ARG A 118 -8.33 9.58 15.57
CA ARG A 118 -6.92 9.70 15.96
C ARG A 118 -6.33 11.06 15.58
N ILE A 119 -6.83 11.66 14.51
CA ILE A 119 -6.37 12.96 14.00
C ILE A 119 -7.03 14.14 14.72
N THR A 120 -8.35 14.07 14.97
CA THR A 120 -9.15 15.21 15.43
C THR A 120 -9.75 15.03 16.82
N ALA A 121 -9.75 13.81 17.38
CA ALA A 121 -10.50 13.35 18.54
C ALA A 121 -12.04 13.42 18.37
N LEU A 122 -12.50 13.49 17.12
CA LEU A 122 -13.94 13.45 16.78
C LEU A 122 -14.24 12.19 15.95
N PRO A 123 -15.35 11.50 16.21
CA PRO A 123 -15.69 10.29 15.47
C PRO A 123 -16.00 10.59 13.99
N ASN A 124 -15.60 9.68 13.12
CA ASN A 124 -16.00 9.70 11.72
C ASN A 124 -17.39 9.07 11.56
N ASN A 125 -18.37 9.88 11.22
CA ASN A 125 -19.74 9.47 10.91
C ASN A 125 -20.20 9.94 9.52
N VAL A 126 -19.26 10.33 8.66
CA VAL A 126 -19.57 10.97 7.36
C VAL A 126 -19.04 10.18 6.17
N PHE A 127 -18.14 9.20 6.39
CA PHE A 127 -17.52 8.44 5.32
C PHE A 127 -17.08 7.05 5.81
N ASP A 128 -17.41 6.01 5.05
CA ASP A 128 -16.99 4.63 5.31
C ASP A 128 -15.89 4.23 4.34
N PHE A 129 -14.64 4.20 4.83
CA PHE A 129 -13.47 3.81 4.04
C PHE A 129 -13.50 2.35 3.61
N HIS A 130 -14.00 1.44 4.44
CA HIS A 130 -14.11 0.03 4.10
C HIS A 130 -15.01 -0.16 2.87
N GLN A 131 -16.22 0.41 2.92
CA GLN A 131 -17.16 0.33 1.81
C GLN A 131 -16.60 1.02 0.56
N PHE A 132 -16.00 2.20 0.68
CA PHE A 132 -15.44 2.93 -0.45
C PHE A 132 -14.33 2.14 -1.16
N LEU A 133 -13.36 1.61 -0.43
CA LEU A 133 -12.25 0.84 -0.99
C LEU A 133 -12.71 -0.47 -1.62
N LYS A 134 -13.73 -1.11 -1.03
CA LYS A 134 -14.37 -2.29 -1.61
C LYS A 134 -15.06 -1.94 -2.94
N GLU A 135 -15.84 -0.88 -3.01
CA GLU A 135 -16.51 -0.44 -4.23
C GLU A 135 -15.48 -0.03 -5.30
N TYR A 136 -14.46 0.73 -4.92
CA TYR A 136 -13.33 1.08 -5.80
C TYR A 136 -12.66 -0.18 -6.38
N SER A 137 -12.33 -1.14 -5.53
CA SER A 137 -11.69 -2.40 -5.92
C SER A 137 -12.55 -3.18 -6.91
N ASN A 138 -13.84 -3.31 -6.65
CA ASN A 138 -14.79 -4.00 -7.53
C ASN A 138 -14.85 -3.35 -8.92
N ILE A 139 -14.86 -2.02 -8.97
CA ILE A 139 -14.87 -1.26 -10.24
C ILE A 139 -13.59 -1.54 -11.05
N VAL A 140 -12.44 -1.54 -10.37
CA VAL A 140 -11.11 -1.64 -11.02
C VAL A 140 -10.73 -3.09 -11.37
N TYR A 141 -11.26 -4.08 -10.67
CA TYR A 141 -10.83 -5.48 -10.69
C TYR A 141 -10.66 -6.05 -12.10
N LYS A 142 -11.69 -5.97 -12.94
CA LYS A 142 -11.64 -6.55 -14.29
C LYS A 142 -10.62 -5.84 -15.20
N LEU A 143 -10.45 -4.53 -15.03
CA LEU A 143 -9.42 -3.79 -15.77
C LEU A 143 -8.02 -4.18 -15.29
N PHE A 144 -7.85 -4.46 -14.00
CA PHE A 144 -6.59 -4.92 -13.43
C PHE A 144 -6.20 -6.31 -13.96
N LEU A 145 -7.15 -7.24 -14.12
CA LEU A 145 -6.90 -8.53 -14.77
C LEU A 145 -6.42 -8.37 -16.22
N TRP A 146 -6.98 -7.42 -16.98
CA TRP A 146 -6.49 -7.08 -18.31
C TRP A 146 -5.07 -6.51 -18.26
N HIS A 147 -4.79 -5.65 -17.31
CA HIS A 147 -3.43 -5.11 -17.13
C HIS A 147 -2.41 -6.24 -16.86
N LEU A 148 -2.71 -7.14 -15.93
CA LEU A 148 -1.86 -8.29 -15.63
C LEU A 148 -1.70 -9.23 -16.83
N TYR A 149 -2.76 -9.43 -17.63
CA TYR A 149 -2.68 -10.20 -18.86
C TYR A 149 -1.68 -9.59 -19.84
N PHE A 150 -1.76 -8.27 -20.10
CA PHE A 150 -0.83 -7.62 -21.00
C PHE A 150 0.58 -7.47 -20.43
N LEU A 151 0.71 -7.37 -19.13
CA LEU A 151 2.03 -7.30 -18.48
C LEU A 151 2.89 -8.55 -18.84
N VAL A 152 2.25 -9.69 -19.01
CA VAL A 152 2.91 -10.94 -19.42
C VAL A 152 2.95 -11.09 -20.94
N ALA A 153 1.86 -10.79 -21.64
CA ALA A 153 1.75 -11.06 -23.07
C ALA A 153 2.42 -10.00 -23.97
N ASP A 154 2.21 -8.72 -23.67
CA ASP A 154 2.80 -7.58 -24.39
C ASP A 154 2.62 -6.28 -23.59
N PRO A 155 3.55 -5.92 -22.71
CA PRO A 155 3.41 -4.76 -21.81
C PRO A 155 3.23 -3.42 -22.54
N LYS A 156 3.59 -3.33 -23.82
CA LYS A 156 3.44 -2.08 -24.60
C LYS A 156 1.99 -1.81 -25.00
N ARG A 157 1.11 -2.82 -25.01
CA ARG A 157 -0.28 -2.67 -25.43
C ARG A 157 -1.18 -2.06 -24.39
N PHE A 158 -0.85 -2.24 -23.11
CA PHE A 158 -1.56 -1.62 -22.00
C PHE A 158 -0.55 -1.39 -20.86
N SER A 159 0.14 -0.27 -20.93
CA SER A 159 1.23 0.06 -20.02
C SER A 159 0.72 0.31 -18.60
N ILE A 160 1.63 0.24 -17.63
CA ILE A 160 1.34 0.60 -16.24
C ILE A 160 0.93 2.08 -16.11
N ALA A 161 1.46 2.95 -16.96
CA ALA A 161 1.07 4.36 -16.98
C ALA A 161 -0.37 4.53 -17.43
N ASP A 162 -0.78 3.90 -18.54
CA ASP A 162 -2.15 3.92 -19.03
C ASP A 162 -3.14 3.34 -18.01
N PHE A 163 -2.75 2.24 -17.36
CA PHE A 163 -3.57 1.64 -16.31
C PHE A 163 -3.76 2.61 -15.14
N ASN A 164 -2.66 3.17 -14.61
CA ASN A 164 -2.70 4.10 -13.47
C ASN A 164 -3.51 5.36 -13.79
N GLU A 165 -3.41 5.91 -14.99
CA GLU A 165 -4.20 7.05 -15.43
C GLU A 165 -5.71 6.72 -15.41
N LEU A 166 -6.09 5.56 -15.91
CA LEU A 166 -7.49 5.13 -15.98
C LEU A 166 -8.12 4.91 -14.60
N ILE A 167 -7.36 4.44 -13.60
CA ILE A 167 -7.90 4.13 -12.28
C ILE A 167 -7.78 5.29 -11.30
N SER A 168 -7.02 6.34 -11.63
CA SER A 168 -6.82 7.49 -10.76
C SER A 168 -8.02 8.42 -10.76
N PHE A 169 -8.35 8.96 -9.58
CA PHE A 169 -9.33 10.03 -9.49
C PHE A 169 -8.73 11.35 -9.97
N GLN A 170 -9.38 11.98 -10.93
CA GLN A 170 -8.93 13.29 -11.47
C GLN A 170 -9.56 14.42 -10.66
N TRP A 171 -9.20 14.51 -9.38
CA TRP A 171 -9.71 15.58 -8.52
C TRP A 171 -9.04 16.92 -8.87
N GLN A 172 -9.81 17.86 -9.37
CA GLN A 172 -9.28 19.19 -9.71
C GLN A 172 -8.82 19.96 -8.46
N ARG A 173 -9.50 19.80 -7.31
CA ARG A 173 -9.17 20.48 -6.03
C ARG A 173 -9.28 19.56 -4.82
N ARG A 174 -10.37 18.82 -4.70
CA ARG A 174 -10.69 17.96 -3.54
C ARG A 174 -11.67 16.85 -3.92
N PRO A 175 -11.60 15.68 -3.25
CA PRO A 175 -12.60 14.63 -3.44
C PRO A 175 -13.99 15.06 -2.96
N ASP A 176 -15.03 14.58 -3.65
CA ASP A 176 -16.40 14.67 -3.17
C ASP A 176 -16.72 13.46 -2.29
N ILE A 177 -16.80 13.66 -0.97
CA ILE A 177 -17.08 12.61 0.02
C ILE A 177 -18.58 12.37 0.26
N ARG A 178 -19.48 13.12 -0.41
CA ARG A 178 -20.93 12.95 -0.24
C ARG A 178 -21.36 11.58 -0.71
N GLN A 179 -22.36 11.01 -0.03
CA GLN A 179 -22.87 9.67 -0.32
C GLN A 179 -21.73 8.64 -0.47
N ASN A 180 -20.76 8.71 0.42
CA ASN A 180 -19.58 7.85 0.43
C ASN A 180 -18.78 7.88 -0.88
N GLY A 181 -18.63 9.06 -1.51
CA GLY A 181 -17.86 9.20 -2.76
C GLY A 181 -18.54 8.67 -4.02
N ARG A 182 -19.83 8.35 -3.96
CA ARG A 182 -20.57 7.70 -5.08
C ARG A 182 -20.41 8.43 -6.42
N HIS A 183 -20.39 9.76 -6.40
CA HIS A 183 -20.21 10.52 -7.65
C HIS A 183 -18.86 10.24 -8.31
N GLU A 184 -17.80 10.20 -7.53
CA GLU A 184 -16.44 9.90 -8.01
C GLU A 184 -16.33 8.45 -8.50
N LEU A 185 -16.90 7.50 -7.76
CA LEU A 185 -16.92 6.08 -8.13
C LEU A 185 -17.71 5.86 -9.43
N ASN A 186 -18.82 6.56 -9.65
CA ASN A 186 -19.60 6.45 -10.88
C ASN A 186 -18.83 6.99 -12.10
N LYS A 187 -18.11 8.10 -11.96
CA LYS A 187 -17.23 8.62 -13.03
C LYS A 187 -16.13 7.61 -13.37
N LEU A 188 -15.49 7.07 -12.35
CA LEU A 188 -14.45 6.04 -12.51
C LEU A 188 -15.02 4.82 -13.23
N LYS A 189 -16.19 4.32 -12.80
CA LYS A 189 -16.88 3.17 -13.37
C LYS A 189 -17.15 3.38 -14.86
N GLY A 190 -17.73 4.51 -15.25
CA GLY A 190 -18.02 4.82 -16.67
C GLY A 190 -16.77 4.78 -17.55
N ARG A 191 -15.66 5.38 -17.07
CA ARG A 191 -14.38 5.38 -17.79
C ARG A 191 -13.80 3.97 -17.93
N ILE A 192 -13.87 3.17 -16.90
CA ILE A 192 -13.37 1.78 -16.89
C ILE A 192 -14.24 0.90 -17.79
N GLU A 193 -15.57 1.03 -17.76
CA GLU A 193 -16.47 0.26 -18.61
C GLU A 193 -16.22 0.52 -20.10
N GLN A 194 -15.98 1.78 -20.49
CA GLN A 194 -15.59 2.13 -21.86
C GLN A 194 -14.29 1.42 -22.27
N LYS A 195 -13.27 1.46 -21.43
CA LYS A 195 -11.99 0.77 -21.70
C LYS A 195 -12.17 -0.74 -21.79
N LEU A 196 -12.94 -1.34 -20.90
CA LEU A 196 -13.24 -2.78 -20.93
C LEU A 196 -13.97 -3.20 -22.20
N ALA A 197 -14.94 -2.40 -22.66
CA ALA A 197 -15.63 -2.65 -23.93
C ALA A 197 -14.65 -2.63 -25.12
N GLN A 198 -13.74 -1.65 -25.17
CA GLN A 198 -12.69 -1.56 -26.18
C GLN A 198 -11.76 -2.79 -26.14
N LEU A 199 -11.29 -3.20 -24.94
CA LEU A 199 -10.41 -4.35 -24.80
C LEU A 199 -11.08 -5.65 -25.24
N ARG A 200 -12.34 -5.89 -24.85
CA ARG A 200 -13.10 -7.07 -25.29
C ARG A 200 -13.30 -7.11 -26.80
N LYS A 201 -13.58 -5.95 -27.41
CA LYS A 201 -13.72 -5.84 -28.88
C LYS A 201 -12.40 -6.15 -29.59
N ASN A 202 -11.29 -5.62 -29.10
CA ASN A 202 -10.00 -5.78 -29.75
C ASN A 202 -9.35 -7.15 -29.49
N TYR A 203 -9.69 -7.80 -28.38
CA TYR A 203 -9.12 -9.10 -27.97
C TYR A 203 -10.18 -10.13 -27.61
N PRO A 204 -11.08 -10.51 -28.57
CA PRO A 204 -12.22 -11.39 -28.30
C PRO A 204 -11.82 -12.82 -27.88
N LYS A 205 -10.58 -13.23 -28.19
CA LYS A 205 -10.05 -14.55 -27.83
C LYS A 205 -9.33 -14.58 -26.47
N ALA A 206 -9.15 -13.43 -25.81
CA ALA A 206 -8.49 -13.38 -24.51
C ALA A 206 -9.40 -14.01 -23.44
N ASN A 207 -8.92 -15.06 -22.81
CA ASN A 207 -9.61 -15.70 -21.70
C ASN A 207 -8.93 -15.32 -20.39
N LEU A 208 -9.61 -14.50 -19.60
CA LEU A 208 -9.12 -14.04 -18.30
C LEU A 208 -9.53 -14.96 -17.14
N SER A 209 -10.39 -15.96 -17.36
CA SER A 209 -10.94 -16.81 -16.28
C SER A 209 -9.84 -17.59 -15.56
N ILE A 210 -8.86 -18.10 -16.29
CA ILE A 210 -7.72 -18.84 -15.71
C ILE A 210 -6.86 -17.88 -14.84
N LEU A 211 -6.63 -16.65 -15.29
CA LEU A 211 -5.89 -15.66 -14.53
C LEU A 211 -6.67 -15.22 -13.30
N GLU A 212 -7.98 -15.03 -13.43
CA GLU A 212 -8.86 -14.68 -12.33
C GLU A 212 -8.79 -15.74 -11.22
N GLU A 213 -8.95 -17.03 -11.57
CA GLU A 213 -8.87 -18.11 -10.59
C GLU A 213 -7.48 -18.20 -9.92
N LYS A 214 -6.41 -18.07 -10.70
CA LYS A 214 -5.04 -18.03 -10.20
C LYS A 214 -4.86 -16.92 -9.16
N TYR A 215 -5.24 -15.70 -9.52
CA TYR A 215 -4.97 -14.54 -8.67
C TYR A 215 -5.90 -14.47 -7.45
N GLN A 216 -7.12 -15.00 -7.53
CA GLN A 216 -8.00 -15.13 -6.36
C GLN A 216 -7.38 -16.01 -5.27
N LYS A 217 -6.74 -17.13 -5.65
CA LYS A 217 -5.99 -17.97 -4.70
C LYS A 217 -4.81 -17.24 -4.03
N MET A 218 -4.31 -16.19 -4.67
CA MET A 218 -3.22 -15.37 -4.15
C MET A 218 -3.71 -14.18 -3.31
N GLY A 219 -5.03 -13.99 -3.18
CA GLY A 219 -5.65 -12.93 -2.41
C GLY A 219 -6.08 -11.70 -3.22
N LEU A 220 -5.86 -11.67 -4.54
CA LEU A 220 -6.38 -10.64 -5.43
C LEU A 220 -7.84 -10.98 -5.79
N THR A 221 -8.76 -10.34 -5.11
CA THR A 221 -10.21 -10.51 -5.31
C THR A 221 -10.85 -9.18 -5.72
N PRO A 222 -12.12 -9.17 -6.16
CA PRO A 222 -12.84 -7.93 -6.39
C PRO A 222 -12.77 -6.95 -5.21
N ASP A 223 -12.79 -7.44 -3.97
CA ASP A 223 -12.81 -6.61 -2.77
C ASP A 223 -11.42 -6.11 -2.33
N THR A 224 -10.34 -6.79 -2.76
CA THR A 224 -8.96 -6.54 -2.30
C THR A 224 -8.03 -5.95 -3.36
N THR A 225 -8.56 -5.65 -4.54
CA THR A 225 -7.75 -5.16 -5.68
C THR A 225 -6.90 -3.94 -5.33
N TYR A 226 -7.40 -3.03 -4.48
CA TYR A 226 -6.66 -1.85 -4.05
C TYR A 226 -5.32 -2.15 -3.37
N LEU A 227 -5.17 -3.35 -2.79
CA LEU A 227 -3.91 -3.78 -2.15
C LEU A 227 -2.80 -4.13 -3.17
N PHE A 228 -3.16 -4.37 -4.43
CA PHE A 228 -2.24 -4.77 -5.49
C PHE A 228 -2.04 -3.67 -6.55
N ILE A 229 -2.64 -2.51 -6.34
CA ILE A 229 -2.44 -1.30 -7.16
C ILE A 229 -1.27 -0.51 -6.57
N ARG A 230 -0.55 0.23 -7.42
CA ARG A 230 0.58 1.07 -7.03
C ARG A 230 0.30 1.82 -5.73
N GLY A 231 1.13 1.58 -4.71
CA GLY A 231 0.89 2.03 -3.34
C GLY A 231 0.72 3.53 -3.21
N HIS A 232 1.58 4.33 -3.86
CA HIS A 232 1.45 5.78 -3.87
C HIS A 232 0.07 6.26 -4.33
N ASN A 233 -0.51 5.64 -5.38
CA ASN A 233 -1.83 6.04 -5.87
C ASN A 233 -2.92 5.79 -4.82
N ILE A 234 -2.85 4.68 -4.12
CA ILE A 234 -3.80 4.33 -3.06
C ILE A 234 -3.58 5.18 -1.81
N TYR A 235 -2.32 5.40 -1.44
CA TYR A 235 -1.95 6.23 -0.30
C TYR A 235 -2.44 7.67 -0.47
N ASP A 236 -2.16 8.29 -1.61
CA ASP A 236 -2.60 9.65 -1.93
C ASP A 236 -4.13 9.76 -1.94
N MET A 237 -4.82 8.76 -2.51
CA MET A 237 -6.27 8.68 -2.50
C MET A 237 -6.82 8.65 -1.06
N VAL A 238 -6.33 7.75 -0.22
CA VAL A 238 -6.76 7.61 1.16
C VAL A 238 -6.42 8.85 1.98
N TYR A 239 -5.23 9.43 1.79
CA TYR A 239 -4.81 10.67 2.43
C TYR A 239 -5.75 11.84 2.09
N MET A 240 -6.06 12.03 0.80
CA MET A 240 -6.93 13.12 0.34
C MET A 240 -8.37 12.96 0.87
N LEU A 241 -8.90 11.74 0.85
CA LEU A 241 -10.23 11.45 1.42
C LEU A 241 -10.25 11.73 2.93
N ASN A 242 -9.27 11.24 3.70
CA ASN A 242 -9.18 11.51 5.14
C ASN A 242 -9.12 13.00 5.44
N ARG A 243 -8.38 13.76 4.64
CA ARG A 243 -8.30 15.21 4.80
C ARG A 243 -9.67 15.88 4.67
N GLU A 244 -10.46 15.48 3.68
CA GLU A 244 -11.80 16.05 3.50
C GLU A 244 -12.80 15.54 4.55
N VAL A 245 -12.69 14.28 5.00
CA VAL A 245 -13.46 13.71 6.10
C VAL A 245 -13.20 14.50 7.39
N CYS A 246 -11.94 14.67 7.78
CA CYS A 246 -11.57 15.44 8.98
C CYS A 246 -12.08 16.88 8.91
N LYS A 247 -11.94 17.56 7.77
CA LYS A 247 -12.49 18.92 7.58
C LYS A 247 -14.01 18.95 7.75
N LYS A 248 -14.72 17.97 7.19
CA LYS A 248 -16.18 17.91 7.29
C LYS A 248 -16.64 17.67 8.74
N VAL A 249 -16.00 16.72 9.43
CA VAL A 249 -16.29 16.41 10.84
C VAL A 249 -16.03 17.63 11.73
N LEU A 250 -14.88 18.30 11.57
CA LEU A 250 -14.55 19.51 12.31
C LEU A 250 -15.56 20.64 12.03
N ARG A 251 -16.02 20.80 10.79
CA ARG A 251 -17.04 21.79 10.45
C ARG A 251 -18.36 21.49 11.12
N ILE A 252 -18.85 20.25 11.04
CA ILE A 252 -20.09 19.84 11.71
C ILE A 252 -20.02 20.11 13.22
N ALA A 253 -18.90 19.75 13.85
CA ALA A 253 -18.70 20.00 15.28
C ALA A 253 -18.74 21.50 15.59
N LYS A 254 -18.06 22.36 14.82
CA LYS A 254 -18.11 23.81 15.00
C LYS A 254 -19.52 24.38 14.83
N ASP A 255 -20.23 23.94 13.78
CA ASP A 255 -21.58 24.42 13.47
C ASP A 255 -22.56 24.05 14.60
N SER A 256 -22.40 22.90 15.25
CA SER A 256 -23.25 22.48 16.37
C SER A 256 -23.05 23.30 17.66
N TYR A 257 -21.91 23.98 17.80
CA TYR A 257 -21.59 24.83 18.94
C TYR A 257 -21.87 26.33 18.72
N SER A 258 -22.18 26.74 17.48
CA SER A 258 -22.36 28.17 17.14
C SER A 258 -23.61 28.82 17.74
N GLY A 259 -24.49 28.08 18.38
CA GLY A 259 -25.71 28.56 19.02
C GLY A 259 -25.71 28.58 20.55
N SER A 260 -24.71 28.05 21.21
CA SER A 260 -24.54 28.01 22.65
C SER A 260 -23.22 28.64 23.06
N GLN A 261 -23.12 29.13 24.30
CA GLN A 261 -21.87 29.68 24.84
C GLN A 261 -20.68 28.83 24.41
N GLN A 262 -19.76 29.44 23.65
CA GLN A 262 -18.60 28.72 23.12
C GLN A 262 -17.93 27.94 24.25
N PRO A 263 -17.78 26.63 24.14
CA PRO A 263 -17.04 25.90 25.15
C PRO A 263 -15.63 26.48 25.26
N PRO A 264 -15.02 26.54 26.46
CA PRO A 264 -13.69 27.15 26.68
C PRO A 264 -12.56 26.46 25.88
N HIS A 265 -12.90 25.52 25.00
CA HIS A 265 -12.00 24.65 24.26
C HIS A 265 -12.14 24.75 22.73
N ILE A 266 -12.47 25.93 22.17
CA ILE A 266 -12.53 26.13 20.68
C ILE A 266 -11.22 25.76 20.00
N ASN A 267 -10.09 25.87 20.68
CA ASN A 267 -8.80 25.36 20.20
C ASN A 267 -8.75 23.82 20.11
N LEU A 268 -9.76 23.08 20.57
CA LEU A 268 -9.86 21.63 20.47
C LEU A 268 -10.34 21.14 19.08
N PHE A 269 -10.98 22.02 18.29
CA PHE A 269 -11.46 21.65 16.95
C PHE A 269 -10.40 21.92 15.88
N GLY A 270 -9.36 21.12 15.90
CA GLY A 270 -8.27 21.16 14.93
C GLY A 270 -7.63 19.79 14.76
N TYR A 271 -6.61 19.75 13.93
CA TYR A 271 -5.78 18.56 13.81
C TYR A 271 -4.87 18.46 15.04
N ARG A 272 -4.99 17.38 15.79
CA ARG A 272 -4.11 17.05 16.92
C ARG A 272 -2.87 16.30 16.46
N ASN A 273 -3.01 15.56 15.38
CA ASN A 273 -1.95 14.75 14.79
C ASN A 273 -1.92 14.94 13.28
N SER A 274 -0.77 14.73 12.67
CA SER A 274 -0.61 14.66 11.22
C SER A 274 -1.39 13.47 10.65
N ILE A 275 -2.07 13.69 9.52
CA ILE A 275 -2.75 12.61 8.78
C ILE A 275 -1.71 11.56 8.35
N ASP A 276 -0.58 12.01 7.81
CA ASP A 276 0.50 11.15 7.33
C ASP A 276 1.04 10.26 8.46
N ASP A 277 1.35 10.85 9.62
CA ASP A 277 1.85 10.08 10.77
C ASP A 277 0.84 9.05 11.27
N GLN A 278 -0.46 9.39 11.27
CA GLN A 278 -1.49 8.45 11.73
C GLN A 278 -1.77 7.36 10.70
N LEU A 279 -1.67 7.68 9.41
CA LEU A 279 -1.80 6.70 8.33
C LEU A 279 -0.62 5.71 8.33
N LYS A 280 0.61 6.17 8.49
CA LYS A 280 1.80 5.32 8.62
C LYS A 280 1.77 4.39 9.84
N LYS A 281 0.97 4.72 10.87
CA LYS A 281 0.72 3.85 12.04
C LYS A 281 -0.41 2.84 11.83
N ASN A 282 -1.13 2.90 10.70
CA ASN A 282 -2.22 1.96 10.41
C ASN A 282 -1.63 0.62 9.92
N LEU A 283 -1.17 -0.21 10.86
CA LEU A 283 -0.67 -1.56 10.61
C LEU A 283 -1.50 -2.57 11.39
N HIS A 284 -1.87 -3.67 10.75
CA HIS A 284 -2.73 -4.71 11.30
C HIS A 284 -2.03 -6.09 11.28
N PHE A 285 -1.53 -6.52 12.41
CA PHE A 285 -0.72 -7.74 12.53
C PHE A 285 -1.54 -9.05 12.63
N GLY A 286 -2.80 -8.99 13.12
CA GLY A 286 -3.53 -10.22 13.46
C GLY A 286 -4.28 -10.91 12.32
N ALA A 287 -5.09 -10.18 11.56
CA ALA A 287 -6.04 -10.77 10.61
C ALA A 287 -5.75 -10.43 9.14
N TYR A 288 -4.64 -9.81 8.84
CA TYR A 288 -4.30 -9.32 7.51
C TYR A 288 -3.47 -10.36 6.73
N PRO A 289 -4.00 -10.96 5.64
CA PRO A 289 -3.36 -12.08 4.97
C PRO A 289 -1.93 -11.82 4.45
N ALA A 290 -1.65 -10.59 3.98
CA ALA A 290 -0.31 -10.24 3.50
C ALA A 290 0.72 -10.18 4.65
N ILE A 291 0.34 -9.65 5.80
CA ILE A 291 1.20 -9.65 7.00
C ILE A 291 1.44 -11.08 7.51
N ARG A 292 0.43 -11.95 7.45
CA ARG A 292 0.63 -13.38 7.82
C ARG A 292 1.66 -14.07 6.94
N LYS A 293 1.69 -13.78 5.65
CA LYS A 293 2.73 -14.32 4.76
C LYS A 293 4.13 -13.83 5.15
N ILE A 294 4.25 -12.55 5.53
CA ILE A 294 5.52 -12.02 6.05
C ILE A 294 5.89 -12.70 7.37
N GLU A 295 4.92 -12.94 8.26
CA GLU A 295 5.12 -13.68 9.51
C GLU A 295 5.63 -15.10 9.25
N GLU A 296 4.99 -15.84 8.32
CA GLU A 296 5.42 -17.16 7.88
C GLU A 296 6.87 -17.15 7.38
N ASP A 297 7.23 -16.18 6.56
CA ASP A 297 8.61 -16.00 6.07
C ASP A 297 9.59 -15.75 7.21
N ILE A 298 9.21 -14.92 8.18
CA ILE A 298 10.05 -14.65 9.35
C ILE A 298 10.28 -15.93 10.16
N HIS A 299 9.25 -16.75 10.36
CA HIS A 299 9.37 -18.03 11.06
C HIS A 299 10.17 -19.08 10.28
N LEU A 300 10.15 -19.00 8.94
CA LEU A 300 10.97 -19.91 8.11
C LEU A 300 12.46 -19.55 8.18
N LEU A 301 12.80 -18.30 8.38
CA LEU A 301 14.20 -17.85 8.43
C LEU A 301 14.80 -17.98 9.82
N PHE A 302 14.00 -17.84 10.90
CA PHE A 302 14.46 -17.72 12.30
C PHE A 302 13.83 -18.72 13.24
#